data_8ea1923e9316329098f3caab693ac486
#
_entry.id   8ea1923e9316329098f3caab693ac486
#
_cell.length_a   1.000
_cell.length_b   1.000
_cell.length_c   1.000
_cell.angle_alpha   90.00
_cell.angle_beta   90.00
_cell.angle_gamma   90.00
#
_symmetry.space_group_name_H-M   'P 1'
#
loop_
_entity.id
_entity.type
_entity.pdbx_description
1 polymer ?
#
loop_
_entity_poly.entity_id
_entity_poly.type
_entity_poly.pdbx_seq_one_letter_code
_entity_poly.pdbx_strand_id
1 'polypeptide(L)'
;MIGVDERVSEAYRIAGRAVASALRGWTDGLVAPGGQLQWSEGPDSARPFIAYAGVWAAARRRGDLAGENGVSPTRLTEAMCAHPGDASTLGAAQFEVATVLRRTGSTDEWGWLPGVGAAWQAELEQMWPVIQHVAVLLLAGREVSAARVRRLADDRLVGGLAI
;
A
#
# COMPACT_ATOMS: atom_id res chain seq x y z
N MET A 1 -24.43 -3.83 -6.93
CA MET A 1 -23.59 -3.55 -8.13
C MET A 1 -22.45 -2.64 -7.67
N ILE A 2 -21.24 -3.15 -7.70
CA ILE A 2 -20.04 -2.36 -7.36
C ILE A 2 -19.80 -1.38 -8.52
N GLY A 3 -19.72 -0.08 -8.21
CA GLY A 3 -19.45 0.95 -9.20
C GLY A 3 -18.08 0.77 -9.86
N VAL A 4 -17.90 1.31 -11.08
CA VAL A 4 -16.62 1.24 -11.82
C VAL A 4 -15.49 1.85 -11.00
N ASP A 5 -15.74 2.98 -10.33
CA ASP A 5 -14.77 3.69 -9.50
C ASP A 5 -14.33 2.86 -8.28
N GLU A 6 -15.27 2.11 -7.70
CA GLU A 6 -14.99 1.25 -6.55
C GLU A 6 -14.12 0.05 -6.96
N ARG A 7 -14.39 -0.56 -8.12
CA ARG A 7 -13.54 -1.63 -8.67
C ARG A 7 -12.13 -1.16 -8.98
N VAL A 8 -12.00 0.03 -9.53
CA VAL A 8 -10.68 0.63 -9.80
C VAL A 8 -9.94 0.90 -8.50
N SER A 9 -10.59 1.54 -7.52
CA SER A 9 -10.02 1.81 -6.21
C SER A 9 -9.55 0.53 -5.52
N GLU A 10 -10.36 -0.53 -5.57
CA GLU A 10 -10.02 -1.83 -4.99
C GLU A 10 -8.82 -2.49 -5.69
N ALA A 11 -8.74 -2.43 -7.02
CA ALA A 11 -7.59 -2.96 -7.76
C ALA A 11 -6.29 -2.26 -7.37
N TYR A 12 -6.31 -0.95 -7.20
CA TYR A 12 -5.14 -0.19 -6.73
C TYR A 12 -4.79 -0.51 -5.28
N ARG A 13 -5.79 -0.67 -4.40
CA ARG A 13 -5.58 -1.10 -3.02
C ARG A 13 -4.86 -2.44 -2.95
N ILE A 14 -5.35 -3.43 -3.70
CA ILE A 14 -4.76 -4.77 -3.77
C ILE A 14 -3.35 -4.71 -4.35
N ALA A 15 -3.13 -3.95 -5.42
CA ALA A 15 -1.81 -3.77 -6.02
C ALA A 15 -0.81 -3.14 -5.05
N GLY A 16 -1.21 -2.12 -4.28
CA GLY A 16 -0.39 -1.52 -3.24
C GLY A 16 0.02 -2.51 -2.17
N ARG A 17 -0.93 -3.32 -1.68
CA ARG A 17 -0.65 -4.40 -0.72
C ARG A 17 0.32 -5.44 -1.29
N ALA A 18 0.12 -5.85 -2.54
CA ALA A 18 0.97 -6.84 -3.20
C ALA A 18 2.42 -6.36 -3.33
N VAL A 19 2.62 -5.13 -3.78
CA VAL A 19 3.96 -4.53 -3.90
C VAL A 19 4.62 -4.38 -2.54
N ALA A 20 3.90 -3.87 -1.54
CA ALA A 20 4.42 -3.74 -0.17
C ALA A 20 4.79 -5.10 0.43
N SER A 21 4.00 -6.14 0.19
CA SER A 21 4.31 -7.50 0.63
C SER A 21 5.60 -8.01 0.00
N ALA A 22 5.79 -7.80 -1.30
CA ALA A 22 7.03 -8.16 -2.00
C ALA A 22 8.25 -7.41 -1.43
N LEU A 23 8.12 -6.12 -1.15
CA LEU A 23 9.17 -5.29 -0.55
C LEU A 23 9.57 -5.74 0.87
N ARG A 24 8.67 -6.37 1.59
CA ARG A 24 8.90 -6.88 2.96
C ARG A 24 9.23 -8.37 3.02
N GLY A 25 9.56 -8.98 1.88
CA GLY A 25 10.07 -10.35 1.82
C GLY A 25 9.00 -11.44 1.89
N TRP A 26 7.73 -11.11 1.64
CA TRP A 26 6.69 -12.13 1.49
C TRP A 26 6.88 -12.84 0.14
N THR A 27 7.07 -14.17 0.19
CA THR A 27 7.59 -14.91 -0.96
C THR A 27 6.55 -15.61 -1.79
N ASP A 28 5.50 -16.11 -1.18
CA ASP A 28 4.51 -16.96 -1.84
C ASP A 28 3.13 -16.32 -1.78
N GLY A 29 2.49 -16.23 -2.92
CA GLY A 29 1.15 -15.71 -2.99
C GLY A 29 0.67 -15.48 -4.40
N LEU A 30 -0.63 -15.44 -4.52
CA LEU A 30 -1.36 -15.13 -5.73
C LEU A 30 -2.26 -13.94 -5.48
N VAL A 31 -2.19 -12.98 -6.36
CA VAL A 31 -3.09 -11.82 -6.36
C VAL A 31 -4.12 -12.07 -7.44
N ALA A 32 -5.37 -12.26 -7.04
CA ALA A 32 -6.47 -12.53 -7.96
C ALA A 32 -7.38 -11.30 -8.13
N PRO A 33 -8.02 -11.16 -9.30
CA PRO A 33 -9.10 -10.21 -9.49
C PRO A 33 -10.24 -10.55 -8.52
N GLY A 34 -10.69 -9.58 -7.73
CA GLY A 34 -11.72 -9.77 -6.72
C GLY A 34 -11.23 -9.79 -5.26
N GLY A 35 -9.96 -9.51 -5.04
CA GLY A 35 -9.48 -9.06 -3.72
C GLY A 35 -8.90 -10.12 -2.81
N GLN A 36 -8.69 -11.33 -3.26
CA GLN A 36 -8.01 -12.33 -2.44
C GLN A 36 -6.50 -12.24 -2.62
N LEU A 37 -5.85 -11.57 -1.67
CA LEU A 37 -4.41 -11.66 -1.50
C LEU A 37 -4.13 -12.91 -0.67
N GLN A 38 -3.73 -13.98 -1.33
CA GLN A 38 -3.26 -15.19 -0.64
C GLN A 38 -1.73 -15.11 -0.53
N TRP A 39 -1.26 -14.66 0.63
CA TRP A 39 0.15 -14.68 0.98
C TRP A 39 0.34 -15.73 2.08
N SER A 40 1.22 -16.66 1.86
CA SER A 40 1.37 -17.77 2.77
C SER A 40 2.30 -17.51 3.95
N GLU A 41 3.33 -16.70 3.79
CA GLU A 41 4.32 -16.47 4.84
C GLU A 41 5.02 -15.11 4.72
N GLY A 42 5.07 -14.38 5.82
CA GLY A 42 5.82 -13.15 5.96
C GLY A 42 5.82 -12.64 7.39
N PRO A 43 6.73 -11.72 7.74
CA PRO A 43 6.83 -11.21 9.09
C PRO A 43 5.60 -10.40 9.50
N ASP A 44 5.02 -10.68 10.66
CA ASP A 44 3.88 -9.94 11.21
C ASP A 44 4.17 -8.44 11.36
N SER A 45 5.42 -8.07 11.60
CA SER A 45 5.89 -6.69 11.66
C SER A 45 5.70 -5.90 10.36
N ALA A 46 5.52 -6.58 9.23
CA ALA A 46 5.26 -5.95 7.94
C ALA A 46 3.78 -5.58 7.73
N ARG A 47 2.86 -6.14 8.51
CA ARG A 47 1.40 -5.94 8.33
C ARG A 47 0.97 -4.48 8.34
N PRO A 48 1.47 -3.61 9.23
CA PRO A 48 1.10 -2.19 9.20
C PRO A 48 1.49 -1.50 7.91
N PHE A 49 2.70 -1.74 7.40
CA PHE A 49 3.14 -1.18 6.12
C PHE A 49 2.30 -1.69 4.94
N ILE A 50 1.97 -2.98 4.93
CA ILE A 50 1.13 -3.59 3.88
C ILE A 50 -0.28 -2.98 3.87
N ALA A 51 -0.90 -2.82 5.04
CA ALA A 51 -2.19 -2.17 5.17
C ALA A 51 -2.13 -0.69 4.74
N TYR A 52 -1.09 0.02 5.17
CA TYR A 52 -0.83 1.40 4.77
C TYR A 52 -0.71 1.54 3.24
N ALA A 53 0.08 0.68 2.61
CA ALA A 53 0.28 0.70 1.16
C ALA A 53 -1.02 0.49 0.37
N GLY A 54 -1.94 -0.33 0.89
CA GLY A 54 -3.25 -0.52 0.29
C GLY A 54 -4.08 0.77 0.28
N VAL A 55 -4.28 1.39 1.43
CA VAL A 55 -5.07 2.63 1.53
C VAL A 55 -4.35 3.78 0.85
N TRP A 56 -3.02 3.85 0.92
CA TRP A 56 -2.21 4.83 0.23
C TRP A 56 -2.39 4.76 -1.30
N ALA A 57 -2.32 3.57 -1.89
CA ALA A 57 -2.48 3.38 -3.33
C ALA A 57 -3.88 3.78 -3.82
N ALA A 58 -4.93 3.45 -3.05
CA ALA A 58 -6.29 3.90 -3.34
C ALA A 58 -6.41 5.43 -3.26
N ALA A 59 -5.83 6.05 -2.23
CA ALA A 59 -5.80 7.50 -2.06
C ALA A 59 -5.01 8.19 -3.17
N ARG A 60 -3.83 7.65 -3.53
CA ARG A 60 -2.97 8.17 -4.60
C ARG A 60 -3.68 8.18 -5.94
N ARG A 61 -4.40 7.08 -6.26
CA ARG A 61 -5.19 7.00 -7.48
C ARG A 61 -6.30 8.05 -7.53
N ARG A 62 -7.01 8.28 -6.43
CA ARG A 62 -8.03 9.33 -6.33
C ARG A 62 -7.43 10.71 -6.50
N GLY A 63 -6.26 10.96 -5.90
CA GLY A 63 -5.51 12.20 -6.08
C GLY A 63 -5.15 12.44 -7.55
N ASP A 64 -4.61 11.42 -8.25
CA ASP A 64 -4.29 11.52 -9.67
C ASP A 64 -5.50 11.90 -10.53
N LEU A 65 -6.66 11.31 -10.26
CA LEU A 65 -7.91 11.64 -10.97
C LEU A 65 -8.37 13.07 -10.70
N ALA A 66 -8.06 13.62 -9.53
CA ALA A 66 -8.37 15.00 -9.16
C ALA A 66 -7.28 15.99 -9.60
N GLY A 67 -6.20 15.54 -10.24
CA GLY A 67 -5.08 16.39 -10.65
C GLY A 67 -4.19 16.84 -9.47
N GLU A 68 -4.25 16.13 -8.35
CA GLU A 68 -3.44 16.39 -7.15
C GLU A 68 -2.06 15.73 -7.29
N ASN A 69 -1.03 16.36 -6.69
CA ASN A 69 0.29 15.76 -6.59
C ASN A 69 0.46 15.05 -5.24
N GLY A 70 0.68 13.74 -5.28
CA GLY A 70 0.91 12.94 -4.08
C GLY A 70 -0.38 12.56 -3.34
N VAL A 71 -0.23 12.19 -2.07
CA VAL A 71 -1.33 11.79 -1.17
C VAL A 71 -1.42 12.77 -0.02
N SER A 72 -2.57 13.41 0.13
CA SER A 72 -2.86 14.25 1.28
C SER A 72 -3.40 13.43 2.46
N PRO A 73 -3.28 13.92 3.72
CA PRO A 73 -3.91 13.28 4.88
C PRO A 73 -5.42 13.09 4.73
N THR A 74 -6.09 14.04 4.09
CA THR A 74 -7.53 13.95 3.81
C THR A 74 -7.85 12.78 2.90
N ARG A 75 -7.12 12.62 1.78
CA ARG A 75 -7.30 11.49 0.86
C ARG A 75 -7.02 10.15 1.52
N LEU A 76 -6.01 10.10 2.38
CA LEU A 76 -5.70 8.90 3.13
C LEU A 76 -6.83 8.53 4.09
N THR A 77 -7.38 9.51 4.81
CA THR A 77 -8.53 9.30 5.70
C THR A 77 -9.76 8.80 4.93
N GLU A 78 -10.07 9.39 3.78
CA GLU A 78 -11.16 8.94 2.91
C GLU A 78 -10.97 7.48 2.46
N ALA A 79 -9.75 7.12 2.08
CA ALA A 79 -9.42 5.75 1.70
C ALA A 79 -9.53 4.77 2.88
N MET A 80 -9.10 5.17 4.08
CA MET A 80 -9.25 4.36 5.30
C MET A 80 -10.73 4.13 5.64
N CYS A 81 -11.59 5.13 5.50
CA CYS A 81 -13.03 4.99 5.69
C CYS A 81 -13.66 4.00 4.69
N ALA A 82 -13.16 3.99 3.46
CA ALA A 82 -13.62 3.05 2.43
C ALA A 82 -13.12 1.61 2.64
N HIS A 83 -12.05 1.41 3.41
CA HIS A 83 -11.40 0.11 3.63
C HIS A 83 -11.20 -0.16 5.13
N PRO A 84 -12.28 -0.47 5.88
CA PRO A 84 -12.25 -0.57 7.34
C PRO A 84 -11.33 -1.68 7.87
N GLY A 85 -11.07 -2.73 7.11
CA GLY A 85 -10.13 -3.79 7.49
C GLY A 85 -8.69 -3.29 7.57
N ASP A 86 -8.25 -2.52 6.58
CA ASP A 86 -6.92 -1.89 6.59
C ASP A 86 -6.84 -0.80 7.67
N ALA A 87 -7.90 0.00 7.83
CA ALA A 87 -8.00 1.01 8.87
C ALA A 87 -7.89 0.41 10.28
N SER A 88 -8.51 -0.74 10.51
CA SER A 88 -8.42 -1.46 11.80
C SER A 88 -6.98 -1.92 12.09
N THR A 89 -6.29 -2.49 11.10
CA THR A 89 -4.88 -2.90 11.23
C THR A 89 -3.98 -1.71 11.53
N LEU A 90 -4.18 -0.59 10.83
CA LEU A 90 -3.41 0.64 11.04
C LEU A 90 -3.70 1.25 12.40
N GLY A 91 -4.95 1.32 12.81
CA GLY A 91 -5.36 1.86 14.10
C GLY A 91 -4.77 1.08 15.27
N ALA A 92 -4.73 -0.24 15.20
CA ALA A 92 -4.08 -1.08 16.22
C ALA A 92 -2.57 -0.81 16.29
N ALA A 93 -1.89 -0.73 15.14
CA ALA A 93 -0.46 -0.43 15.09
C ALA A 93 -0.14 0.98 15.60
N GLN A 94 -0.95 1.99 15.24
CA GLN A 94 -0.80 3.36 15.74
C GLN A 94 -1.03 3.45 17.25
N PHE A 95 -1.95 2.66 17.79
CA PHE A 95 -2.17 2.58 19.23
C PHE A 95 -0.95 2.02 19.95
N GLU A 96 -0.30 0.99 19.42
CA GLU A 96 0.95 0.45 19.96
C GLU A 96 2.06 1.50 19.93
N VAL A 97 2.24 2.20 18.82
CA VAL A 97 3.19 3.30 18.68
C VAL A 97 2.92 4.40 19.71
N ALA A 98 1.67 4.84 19.85
CA ALA A 98 1.31 5.84 20.85
C ALA A 98 1.60 5.39 22.29
N THR A 99 1.43 4.11 22.58
CA THR A 99 1.74 3.52 23.88
C THR A 99 3.24 3.57 24.19
N VAL A 100 4.08 3.26 23.21
CA VAL A 100 5.54 3.38 23.33
C VAL A 100 5.95 4.85 23.49
N LEU A 101 5.36 5.75 22.71
CA LEU A 101 5.73 7.17 22.69
C LEU A 101 5.20 7.97 23.88
N ARG A 102 4.27 7.46 24.69
CA ARG A 102 3.87 8.13 25.96
C ARG A 102 5.07 8.44 26.86
N ARG A 103 6.19 7.76 26.65
CA ARG A 103 7.43 7.95 27.40
C ARG A 103 8.47 8.82 26.70
N THR A 104 8.39 9.07 25.39
CA THR A 104 9.52 9.56 24.59
C THR A 104 9.22 10.68 23.60
N GLY A 105 7.97 11.06 23.32
CA GLY A 105 7.70 12.13 22.36
C GLY A 105 6.36 12.04 21.64
N SER A 106 6.26 12.77 20.52
CA SER A 106 5.07 12.84 19.65
C SER A 106 5.23 11.96 18.41
N THR A 107 4.09 11.54 17.85
CA THR A 107 4.04 10.92 16.51
C THR A 107 4.37 11.95 15.42
N ASP A 108 4.69 11.44 14.21
CA ASP A 108 4.71 12.27 13.00
C ASP A 108 3.27 12.67 12.58
N GLU A 109 3.15 13.47 11.52
CA GLU A 109 1.87 13.92 10.98
C GLU A 109 0.94 12.77 10.52
N TRP A 110 1.48 11.56 10.35
CA TRP A 110 0.80 10.36 9.91
C TRP A 110 0.44 9.40 11.06
N GLY A 111 0.75 9.77 12.31
CA GLY A 111 0.49 8.98 13.49
C GLY A 111 1.50 7.86 13.75
N TRP A 112 2.68 7.94 13.13
CA TRP A 112 3.78 6.97 13.29
C TRP A 112 4.94 7.54 14.11
N LEU A 113 5.96 6.73 14.34
CA LEU A 113 7.25 7.20 14.85
C LEU A 113 7.81 8.27 13.91
N PRO A 114 8.46 9.32 14.43
CA PRO A 114 8.98 10.40 13.61
C PRO A 114 9.79 9.90 12.41
N GLY A 115 9.40 10.33 11.20
CA GLY A 115 10.03 9.97 9.95
C GLY A 115 9.56 8.66 9.30
N VAL A 116 8.82 7.79 10.00
CA VAL A 116 8.35 6.52 9.43
C VAL A 116 7.32 6.74 8.34
N GLY A 117 6.33 7.58 8.57
CA GLY A 117 5.30 7.89 7.57
C GLY A 117 5.89 8.50 6.30
N ALA A 118 6.81 9.45 6.44
CA ALA A 118 7.50 10.07 5.31
C ALA A 118 8.35 9.04 4.52
N ALA A 119 9.05 8.15 5.22
CA ALA A 119 9.82 7.08 4.58
C ALA A 119 8.92 6.11 3.80
N TRP A 120 7.80 5.70 4.37
CA TRP A 120 6.82 4.84 3.70
C TRP A 120 6.22 5.51 2.46
N GLN A 121 5.89 6.79 2.55
CA GLN A 121 5.41 7.54 1.40
C GLN A 121 6.44 7.62 0.28
N ALA A 122 7.69 7.94 0.60
CA ALA A 122 8.77 8.01 -0.38
C ALA A 122 8.99 6.65 -1.08
N GLU A 123 8.98 5.56 -0.31
CA GLU A 123 9.12 4.21 -0.84
C GLU A 123 7.95 3.85 -1.79
N LEU A 124 6.71 4.17 -1.41
CA LEU A 124 5.54 3.89 -2.22
C LEU A 124 5.47 4.77 -3.48
N GLU A 125 5.87 6.05 -3.41
CA GLU A 125 5.99 6.90 -4.60
C GLU A 125 7.01 6.35 -5.59
N GLN A 126 8.14 5.84 -5.12
CA GLN A 126 9.12 5.17 -5.98
C GLN A 126 8.53 3.94 -6.67
N MET A 127 7.65 3.21 -5.98
CA MET A 127 6.98 2.01 -6.47
C MET A 127 5.68 2.29 -7.23
N TRP A 128 5.23 3.55 -7.30
CA TRP A 128 3.95 3.90 -7.94
C TRP A 128 3.78 3.32 -9.35
N PRO A 129 4.78 3.38 -10.28
CA PRO A 129 4.64 2.77 -11.60
C PRO A 129 4.41 1.25 -11.56
N VAL A 130 5.01 0.55 -10.59
CA VAL A 130 4.81 -0.89 -10.40
C VAL A 130 3.40 -1.17 -9.89
N ILE A 131 2.93 -0.39 -8.92
CA ILE A 131 1.57 -0.48 -8.39
C ILE A 131 0.54 -0.26 -9.51
N GLN A 132 0.74 0.76 -10.35
CA GLN A 132 -0.12 1.02 -11.51
C GLN A 132 -0.14 -0.17 -12.48
N HIS A 133 1.02 -0.74 -12.78
CA HIS A 133 1.11 -1.89 -13.69
C HIS A 133 0.36 -3.11 -13.14
N VAL A 134 0.55 -3.43 -11.86
CA VAL A 134 -0.17 -4.53 -11.19
C VAL A 134 -1.68 -4.27 -11.17
N ALA A 135 -2.12 -3.06 -10.86
CA ALA A 135 -3.53 -2.69 -10.85
C ALA A 135 -4.18 -2.87 -12.23
N VAL A 136 -3.48 -2.48 -13.30
CA VAL A 136 -3.96 -2.67 -14.69
C VAL A 136 -4.11 -4.16 -15.01
N LEU A 137 -3.18 -5.02 -14.59
CA LEU A 137 -3.30 -6.47 -14.78
C LEU A 137 -4.52 -7.03 -14.06
N LEU A 138 -4.76 -6.60 -12.81
CA LEU A 138 -5.93 -7.03 -12.02
C LEU A 138 -7.25 -6.56 -12.65
N LEU A 139 -7.30 -5.32 -13.14
CA LEU A 139 -8.48 -4.79 -13.86
C LEU A 139 -8.76 -5.53 -15.17
N ALA A 140 -7.72 -6.06 -15.82
CA ALA A 140 -7.83 -6.93 -16.98
C ALA A 140 -8.22 -8.38 -16.63
N GLY A 141 -8.54 -8.67 -15.38
CA GLY A 141 -8.94 -10.00 -14.92
C GLY A 141 -7.78 -11.00 -14.83
N ARG A 142 -6.53 -10.53 -14.76
CA ARG A 142 -5.35 -11.40 -14.72
C ARG A 142 -4.89 -11.65 -13.30
N GLU A 143 -4.51 -12.88 -13.03
CA GLU A 143 -3.80 -13.24 -11.80
C GLU A 143 -2.34 -12.79 -11.88
N VAL A 144 -1.79 -12.33 -10.75
CA VAL A 144 -0.40 -11.89 -10.66
C VAL A 144 0.29 -12.63 -9.53
N SER A 145 1.33 -13.39 -9.84
CA SER A 145 2.09 -14.11 -8.82
C SER A 145 3.00 -13.17 -8.02
N ALA A 146 3.27 -13.52 -6.77
CA ALA A 146 4.23 -12.81 -5.91
C ALA A 146 5.61 -12.69 -6.58
N ALA A 147 6.07 -13.74 -7.25
CA ALA A 147 7.34 -13.73 -7.98
C ALA A 147 7.36 -12.69 -9.10
N ARG A 148 6.24 -12.49 -9.79
CA ARG A 148 6.13 -11.44 -10.82
C ARG A 148 6.14 -10.06 -10.21
N VAL A 149 5.39 -9.83 -9.14
CA VAL A 149 5.38 -8.53 -8.42
C VAL A 149 6.79 -8.19 -7.94
N ARG A 150 7.50 -9.15 -7.35
CA ARG A 150 8.87 -8.96 -6.89
C ARG A 150 9.80 -8.57 -8.03
N ARG A 151 9.78 -9.29 -9.16
CA ARG A 151 10.61 -8.94 -10.33
C ARG A 151 10.35 -7.52 -10.80
N LEU A 152 9.10 -7.11 -10.89
CA LEU A 152 8.74 -5.74 -11.29
C LEU A 152 9.27 -4.69 -10.30
N ALA A 153 9.23 -4.99 -8.99
CA ALA A 153 9.77 -4.12 -7.96
C ALA A 153 11.30 -4.05 -8.02
N ASP A 154 11.97 -5.19 -8.17
CA ASP A 154 13.44 -5.27 -8.28
C ASP A 154 13.95 -4.54 -9.53
N ASP A 155 13.33 -4.75 -10.68
CA ASP A 155 13.66 -4.04 -11.94
C ASP A 155 13.52 -2.52 -11.77
N ARG A 156 12.53 -2.07 -11.02
CA ARG A 156 12.33 -0.64 -10.74
C ARG A 156 13.42 -0.07 -9.84
N LEU A 157 13.82 -0.82 -8.80
CA LEU A 157 14.88 -0.41 -7.88
C LEU A 157 16.23 -0.32 -8.60
N VAL A 158 16.56 -1.30 -9.44
CA VAL A 158 17.81 -1.32 -10.22
C VAL A 158 17.79 -0.24 -11.30
N GLY A 159 16.69 -0.06 -12.02
CA GLY A 159 16.55 0.98 -13.05
C GLY A 159 16.58 2.41 -12.51
N GLY A 160 16.19 2.62 -11.25
CA GLY A 160 16.29 3.92 -10.57
C GLY A 160 17.70 4.32 -10.15
N LEU A 161 18.64 3.37 -10.12
CA LEU A 161 20.06 3.61 -9.80
C LEU A 161 20.91 3.94 -11.04
N ALA A 162 20.34 3.86 -12.25
CA ALA A 162 21.05 4.00 -13.53
C ALA A 162 20.93 5.41 -14.17
N ILE A 163 20.64 6.46 -13.36
CA ILE A 163 20.63 7.86 -13.83
C ILE A 163 21.70 8.67 -13.11
#